data_a8f2c832241e92ccaf5ac6955cb6e910
#
_entry.id   a8f2c832241e92ccaf5ac6955cb6e910
#
_cell.length_a   1.000
_cell.length_b   1.000
_cell.length_c   1.000
_cell.angle_alpha   90.00
_cell.angle_beta   90.00
_cell.angle_gamma   90.00
#
_symmetry.space_group_name_H-M   'P 1'
#
loop_
_entity.id
_entity.type
_entity.pdbx_description
1 polymer ?
#
loop_
_entity_poly.entity_id
_entity_poly.type
_entity_poly.pdbx_seq_one_letter_code
_entity_poly.pdbx_strand_id
1 'polypeptide(L)'
;ANQFVPRSFHDIIKWSRYITTQAPTTTEVIRKLSSYPITEFIVESNNEQTIETYKRIFKTIRLKERMSDTGFDYYTLGNVYTSIYFPIDRHLHCPNCKSSFEVKSAMRTNAAVFKKWVFQGECPACNHQVTYKVVDTKSRDITRINLIKWKPEHVSLNHNPVTGESEFYYTIPGDVKRKIMMGDPLFLATVPWSMVEAVRYNKDYLFDSSNIYHMKSISMGNMIDGLGIPPLISHYGLVFYQQMLRKANEAVAAEHMVPLRVLFPQQNSANGDPIAQMSLRGFAQHMKKTMRHMKNDPNHILIAPTPIGYQQLGGQGRSLLVNQELQYAEEQQLMSMGVSRELLSGTTNWTSSTVGLRLLEN
;
A
#
# COMPACT_ATOMS: atom_id res chain seq x y z
N ALA A 1 -24.45 -3.39 -7.32
CA ALA A 1 -23.24 -2.69 -7.80
C ALA A 1 -22.83 -1.53 -6.86
N ASN A 2 -23.78 -0.81 -6.23
CA ASN A 2 -23.47 0.36 -5.39
C ASN A 2 -22.84 0.06 -4.01
N GLN A 3 -22.67 -1.19 -3.64
CA GLN A 3 -22.11 -1.58 -2.31
C GLN A 3 -20.58 -1.50 -2.23
N PHE A 4 -19.87 -1.40 -3.37
CA PHE A 4 -18.41 -1.46 -3.40
C PHE A 4 -17.71 -0.11 -3.58
N VAL A 5 -18.45 0.98 -3.66
CA VAL A 5 -17.86 2.31 -3.77
C VAL A 5 -17.65 2.89 -2.37
N PRO A 6 -16.41 3.13 -1.95
CA PRO A 6 -16.13 3.74 -0.66
C PRO A 6 -16.71 5.15 -0.61
N ARG A 7 -17.30 5.53 0.54
CA ARG A 7 -18.01 6.80 0.71
C ARG A 7 -17.14 7.92 1.27
N SER A 8 -16.04 7.57 1.91
CA SER A 8 -15.11 8.54 2.48
C SER A 8 -13.76 8.49 1.80
N PHE A 9 -13.05 9.61 1.79
CA PHE A 9 -11.69 9.67 1.25
C PHE A 9 -10.72 8.70 1.96
N HIS A 10 -10.88 8.56 3.27
CA HIS A 10 -10.09 7.61 4.06
C HIS A 10 -10.32 6.15 3.63
N ASP A 11 -11.57 5.78 3.34
CA ASP A 11 -11.90 4.44 2.85
C ASP A 11 -11.37 4.23 1.43
N ILE A 12 -11.41 5.26 0.58
CA ILE A 12 -10.82 5.21 -0.76
C ILE A 12 -9.33 4.86 -0.68
N ILE A 13 -8.57 5.55 0.16
CA ILE A 13 -7.14 5.28 0.37
C ILE A 13 -6.91 3.85 0.86
N LYS A 14 -7.72 3.39 1.82
CA LYS A 14 -7.65 2.06 2.41
C LYS A 14 -7.88 0.97 1.36
N TRP A 15 -8.92 1.13 0.54
CA TRP A 15 -9.23 0.22 -0.54
C TRP A 15 -8.19 0.23 -1.65
N SER A 16 -7.69 1.41 -2.04
CA SER A 16 -6.59 1.53 -3.01
C SER A 16 -5.36 0.74 -2.57
N ARG A 17 -4.95 0.88 -1.30
CA ARG A 17 -3.83 0.11 -0.75
C ARG A 17 -4.09 -1.39 -0.74
N TYR A 18 -5.29 -1.79 -0.31
CA TYR A 18 -5.67 -3.20 -0.30
C TYR A 18 -5.59 -3.80 -1.71
N ILE A 19 -6.20 -3.14 -2.69
CA ILE A 19 -6.21 -3.61 -4.08
C ILE A 19 -4.78 -3.70 -4.64
N THR A 20 -3.97 -2.66 -4.42
CA THR A 20 -2.58 -2.66 -4.88
C THR A 20 -1.76 -3.79 -4.27
N THR A 21 -2.02 -4.18 -3.01
CA THR A 21 -1.30 -5.29 -2.37
C THR A 21 -1.84 -6.67 -2.74
N GLN A 22 -3.11 -6.79 -3.12
CA GLN A 22 -3.76 -8.08 -3.41
C GLN A 22 -3.84 -8.44 -4.90
N ALA A 23 -3.68 -7.47 -5.79
CA ALA A 23 -3.74 -7.67 -7.23
C ALA A 23 -2.35 -7.53 -7.87
N PRO A 24 -1.61 -8.63 -8.10
CA PRO A 24 -0.24 -8.58 -8.63
C PRO A 24 -0.14 -7.84 -9.96
N THR A 25 -1.07 -8.06 -10.87
CA THR A 25 -1.12 -7.39 -12.18
C THR A 25 -1.20 -5.86 -12.01
N THR A 26 -2.09 -5.38 -11.13
CA THR A 26 -2.23 -3.96 -10.81
C THR A 26 -0.94 -3.38 -10.22
N THR A 27 -0.30 -4.11 -9.30
CA THR A 27 0.96 -3.68 -8.67
C THR A 27 2.07 -3.51 -9.70
N GLU A 28 2.23 -4.47 -10.61
CA GLU A 28 3.27 -4.41 -11.64
C GLU A 28 3.03 -3.29 -12.66
N VAL A 29 1.78 -3.04 -13.05
CA VAL A 29 1.42 -1.91 -13.91
C VAL A 29 1.80 -0.59 -13.24
N ILE A 30 1.37 -0.38 -11.98
CA ILE A 30 1.68 0.85 -11.24
C ILE A 30 3.19 1.02 -11.08
N ARG A 31 3.92 -0.06 -10.78
CA ARG A 31 5.39 -0.02 -10.67
C ARG A 31 6.03 0.42 -11.97
N LYS A 32 5.59 -0.09 -13.10
CA LYS A 32 6.10 0.33 -14.42
C LYS A 32 5.75 1.78 -14.74
N LEU A 33 4.49 2.18 -14.56
CA LEU A 33 4.05 3.57 -14.77
C LEU A 33 4.79 4.58 -13.90
N SER A 34 5.12 4.21 -12.66
CA SER A 34 5.84 5.08 -11.73
C SER A 34 7.34 5.18 -11.99
N SER A 35 7.95 4.14 -12.56
CA SER A 35 9.41 4.11 -12.79
C SER A 35 9.81 4.47 -14.22
N TYR A 36 8.97 4.16 -15.21
CA TYR A 36 9.28 4.32 -16.61
C TYR A 36 9.56 5.77 -17.04
N PRO A 37 8.77 6.78 -16.61
CA PRO A 37 9.03 8.17 -16.97
C PRO A 37 10.29 8.75 -16.33
N ILE A 38 10.84 8.11 -15.28
CA ILE A 38 11.95 8.63 -14.50
C ILE A 38 13.26 8.01 -14.99
N THR A 39 13.80 8.58 -16.05
CA THR A 39 15.06 8.12 -16.64
C THR A 39 16.25 8.84 -16.06
N GLU A 40 16.32 10.18 -16.22
CA GLU A 40 17.43 11.00 -15.78
C GLU A 40 16.93 12.41 -15.37
N PHE A 41 17.64 13.03 -14.42
CA PHE A 41 17.42 14.42 -14.02
C PHE A 41 18.56 15.28 -14.56
N ILE A 42 18.22 16.22 -15.41
CA ILE A 42 19.18 17.16 -15.99
C ILE A 42 19.12 18.46 -15.18
N VAL A 43 20.28 18.97 -14.80
CA VAL A 43 20.43 20.27 -14.14
C VAL A 43 21.09 21.22 -15.12
N GLU A 44 20.39 22.29 -15.48
CA GLU A 44 20.89 23.34 -16.35
C GLU A 44 21.17 24.61 -15.53
N SER A 45 22.38 25.13 -15.61
CA SER A 45 22.80 26.37 -14.96
C SER A 45 24.03 26.92 -15.65
N ASN A 46 24.17 28.25 -15.61
CA ASN A 46 25.37 28.93 -16.10
C ASN A 46 26.58 28.76 -15.16
N ASN A 47 26.39 28.20 -13.96
CA ASN A 47 27.43 28.01 -12.98
C ASN A 47 27.66 26.50 -12.76
N GLU A 48 28.84 26.03 -13.14
CA GLU A 48 29.24 24.63 -13.05
C GLU A 48 29.26 24.10 -11.60
N GLN A 49 29.67 24.94 -10.64
CA GLN A 49 29.62 24.57 -9.20
C GLN A 49 28.20 24.34 -8.70
N THR A 50 27.24 25.08 -9.23
CA THR A 50 25.82 24.90 -8.93
C THR A 50 25.33 23.57 -9.44
N ILE A 51 25.64 23.20 -10.68
CA ILE A 51 25.30 21.93 -11.31
C ILE A 51 25.85 20.75 -10.46
N GLU A 52 27.13 20.84 -10.08
CA GLU A 52 27.78 19.80 -9.29
C GLU A 52 27.16 19.65 -7.88
N THR A 53 26.82 20.76 -7.25
CA THR A 53 26.13 20.77 -5.96
C THR A 53 24.76 20.09 -6.03
N TYR A 54 23.94 20.42 -7.03
CA TYR A 54 22.64 19.79 -7.22
C TYR A 54 22.76 18.30 -7.57
N LYS A 55 23.69 17.91 -8.44
CA LYS A 55 23.95 16.49 -8.74
C LYS A 55 24.31 15.70 -7.47
N ARG A 56 25.09 16.30 -6.57
CA ARG A 56 25.46 15.69 -5.29
C ARG A 56 24.25 15.58 -4.35
N ILE A 57 23.39 16.60 -4.29
CA ILE A 57 22.14 16.56 -3.53
C ILE A 57 21.25 15.43 -4.07
N PHE A 58 21.01 15.38 -5.38
CA PHE A 58 20.15 14.35 -6.01
C PHE A 58 20.65 12.93 -5.72
N LYS A 59 21.96 12.73 -5.76
CA LYS A 59 22.57 11.43 -5.38
C LYS A 59 22.37 11.13 -3.90
N THR A 60 22.54 12.10 -3.02
CA THR A 60 22.41 11.93 -1.56
C THR A 60 20.97 11.57 -1.17
N ILE A 61 19.98 12.28 -1.72
CA ILE A 61 18.56 12.00 -1.44
C ILE A 61 18.01 10.80 -2.23
N ARG A 62 18.81 10.21 -3.13
CA ARG A 62 18.39 9.15 -4.07
C ARG A 62 17.13 9.58 -4.83
N LEU A 63 17.21 10.73 -5.49
CA LEU A 63 16.05 11.39 -6.08
C LEU A 63 15.26 10.46 -7.01
N LYS A 64 15.94 9.68 -7.85
CA LYS A 64 15.30 8.75 -8.79
C LYS A 64 14.38 7.73 -8.07
N GLU A 65 14.90 7.10 -7.03
CA GLU A 65 14.14 6.12 -6.22
C GLU A 65 12.96 6.80 -5.50
N ARG A 66 13.21 7.99 -4.92
CA ARG A 66 12.17 8.76 -4.22
C ARG A 66 11.05 9.22 -5.15
N MET A 67 11.40 9.64 -6.37
CA MET A 67 10.39 10.04 -7.35
C MET A 67 9.59 8.85 -7.86
N SER A 68 10.23 7.69 -8.05
CA SER A 68 9.53 6.46 -8.39
C SER A 68 8.55 6.04 -7.29
N ASP A 69 8.97 6.09 -6.01
CA ASP A 69 8.10 5.84 -4.87
C ASP A 69 6.93 6.84 -4.79
N THR A 70 7.19 8.09 -5.15
CA THR A 70 6.18 9.16 -5.20
C THR A 70 5.18 8.90 -6.32
N GLY A 71 5.66 8.51 -7.50
CA GLY A 71 4.83 8.12 -8.63
C GLY A 71 3.97 6.89 -8.29
N PHE A 72 4.52 5.91 -7.59
CA PHE A 72 3.76 4.74 -7.13
C PHE A 72 2.57 5.15 -6.25
N ASP A 73 2.79 6.04 -5.27
CA ASP A 73 1.70 6.54 -4.42
C ASP A 73 0.72 7.41 -5.21
N TYR A 74 1.20 8.19 -6.20
CA TYR A 74 0.34 9.00 -7.07
C TYR A 74 -0.67 8.13 -7.82
N TYR A 75 -0.22 7.07 -8.50
CA TYR A 75 -1.11 6.17 -9.22
C TYR A 75 -1.99 5.33 -8.30
N THR A 76 -1.52 5.02 -7.08
CA THR A 76 -2.27 4.23 -6.10
C THR A 76 -3.31 5.07 -5.36
N LEU A 77 -2.91 6.23 -4.84
CA LEU A 77 -3.70 7.01 -3.88
C LEU A 77 -4.32 8.27 -4.49
N GLY A 78 -3.86 8.68 -5.67
CA GLY A 78 -4.31 9.90 -6.34
C GLY A 78 -3.92 11.21 -5.66
N ASN A 79 -3.27 11.14 -4.50
CA ASN A 79 -2.78 12.30 -3.74
C ASN A 79 -1.46 11.96 -3.10
N VAL A 80 -0.46 12.79 -3.33
CA VAL A 80 0.85 12.66 -2.70
C VAL A 80 1.28 14.01 -2.15
N TYR A 81 1.70 13.99 -0.89
CA TYR A 81 2.21 15.17 -0.20
C TYR A 81 3.69 14.99 0.05
N THR A 82 4.49 15.88 -0.49
CA THR A 82 5.95 15.87 -0.31
C THR A 82 6.44 17.21 0.21
N SER A 83 7.51 17.18 0.98
CA SER A 83 8.22 18.38 1.41
C SER A 83 9.72 18.15 1.42
N ILE A 84 10.49 19.21 1.24
CA ILE A 84 11.93 19.16 1.38
C ILE A 84 12.29 19.46 2.83
N TYR A 85 12.96 18.53 3.49
CA TYR A 85 13.51 18.74 4.81
C TYR A 85 14.87 19.41 4.68
N PHE A 86 14.95 20.66 5.13
CA PHE A 86 16.20 21.36 5.32
C PHE A 86 16.69 21.11 6.74
N PRO A 87 17.92 20.59 6.92
CA PRO A 87 18.43 20.31 8.24
C PRO A 87 18.57 21.57 9.07
N ILE A 88 18.19 21.46 10.33
CA ILE A 88 18.34 22.48 11.33
C ILE A 88 19.37 22.05 12.36
N ASP A 89 20.16 23.00 12.84
CA ASP A 89 21.05 22.82 13.97
C ASP A 89 20.46 23.61 15.14
N ARG A 90 19.92 22.88 16.12
CA ARG A 90 19.25 23.44 17.28
C ARG A 90 20.21 23.66 18.42
N HIS A 91 20.30 24.91 18.86
CA HIS A 91 21.16 25.34 19.95
C HIS A 91 20.35 25.82 21.16
N LEU A 92 20.88 25.53 22.33
CA LEU A 92 20.38 26.02 23.62
C LEU A 92 21.25 27.17 24.05
N HIS A 93 20.67 28.36 24.17
CA HIS A 93 21.35 29.56 24.65
C HIS A 93 21.08 29.80 26.13
N CYS A 94 22.14 29.94 26.90
CA CYS A 94 22.04 30.33 28.27
C CYS A 94 21.66 31.82 28.40
N PRO A 95 20.61 32.19 29.12
CA PRO A 95 20.22 33.60 29.29
C PRO A 95 21.21 34.40 30.11
N ASN A 96 21.99 33.74 30.98
CA ASN A 96 22.92 34.39 31.90
C ASN A 96 24.28 34.69 31.23
N CYS A 97 24.98 33.68 30.73
CA CYS A 97 26.33 33.83 30.18
C CYS A 97 26.36 33.88 28.64
N LYS A 98 25.20 33.78 27.96
CA LYS A 98 25.04 33.77 26.48
C LYS A 98 25.78 32.63 25.77
N SER A 99 26.35 31.68 26.48
CA SER A 99 26.94 30.47 25.86
C SER A 99 25.92 29.67 25.12
N SER A 100 26.36 28.99 24.06
CA SER A 100 25.50 28.19 23.14
C SER A 100 25.96 26.75 23.12
N PHE A 101 25.03 25.82 23.26
CA PHE A 101 25.29 24.38 23.26
C PHE A 101 24.36 23.67 22.30
N GLU A 102 24.84 22.67 21.60
CA GLU A 102 23.98 21.81 20.76
C GLU A 102 23.06 20.98 21.65
N VAL A 103 21.76 20.88 21.31
CA VAL A 103 20.75 20.12 22.06
C VAL A 103 21.17 18.69 22.33
N LYS A 104 21.68 17.97 21.31
CA LYS A 104 22.11 16.57 21.47
C LYS A 104 23.23 16.42 22.49
N SER A 105 24.21 17.32 22.46
CA SER A 105 25.34 17.32 23.38
C SER A 105 24.89 17.65 24.80
N ALA A 106 24.10 18.70 24.95
CA ALA A 106 23.61 19.16 26.26
C ALA A 106 22.71 18.11 26.95
N MET A 107 21.88 17.39 26.18
CA MET A 107 21.04 16.34 26.75
C MET A 107 21.83 15.07 27.11
N ARG A 108 22.86 14.72 26.33
CA ARG A 108 23.74 13.56 26.64
C ARG A 108 24.55 13.77 27.93
N THR A 109 25.00 14.97 28.16
CA THR A 109 25.75 15.34 29.40
C THR A 109 24.86 15.65 30.58
N ASN A 110 23.53 15.51 30.46
CA ASN A 110 22.54 15.93 31.45
C ASN A 110 22.59 17.42 31.82
N ALA A 111 23.29 18.23 31.01
CA ALA A 111 23.32 19.69 31.22
C ALA A 111 21.97 20.34 30.86
N ALA A 112 21.15 19.68 30.05
CA ALA A 112 19.80 20.12 29.76
C ALA A 112 18.84 18.93 29.78
N VAL A 113 17.68 19.11 30.42
CA VAL A 113 16.59 18.14 30.49
C VAL A 113 15.35 18.82 29.96
N PHE A 114 14.63 18.13 29.06
CA PHE A 114 13.36 18.62 28.52
C PHE A 114 12.23 18.28 29.50
N LYS A 115 11.67 19.29 30.17
CA LYS A 115 10.53 19.16 31.08
C LYS A 115 9.56 20.32 30.88
N LYS A 116 8.26 20.02 30.94
CA LYS A 116 7.19 21.03 30.80
C LYS A 116 7.36 21.90 29.53
N TRP A 117 7.79 21.30 28.44
CA TRP A 117 7.98 21.95 27.13
C TRP A 117 9.11 22.96 27.04
N VAL A 118 10.03 22.96 27.99
CA VAL A 118 11.22 23.81 28.03
C VAL A 118 12.45 22.99 28.37
N PHE A 119 13.60 23.47 27.94
CA PHE A 119 14.90 22.91 28.36
C PHE A 119 15.36 23.59 29.61
N GLN A 120 15.62 22.83 30.68
CA GLN A 120 16.08 23.30 31.95
C GLN A 120 17.29 22.49 32.38
N GLY A 121 18.23 23.13 33.08
CA GLY A 121 19.40 22.45 33.59
C GLY A 121 20.48 23.39 34.07
N GLU A 122 21.60 22.84 34.50
CA GLU A 122 22.77 23.59 34.92
C GLU A 122 23.65 23.92 33.71
N CYS A 123 23.95 25.20 33.54
CA CYS A 123 24.77 25.67 32.43
C CYS A 123 26.23 25.23 32.62
N PRO A 124 26.84 24.48 31.68
CA PRO A 124 28.22 24.04 31.79
C PRO A 124 29.27 25.17 31.84
N ALA A 125 28.90 26.38 31.39
CA ALA A 125 29.82 27.51 31.35
C ALA A 125 29.75 28.41 32.58
N CYS A 126 28.58 28.55 33.21
CA CYS A 126 28.42 29.44 34.36
C CYS A 126 27.84 28.76 35.59
N ASN A 127 27.59 27.47 35.57
CA ASN A 127 27.07 26.62 36.65
C ASN A 127 25.79 27.13 37.32
N HIS A 128 24.99 27.94 36.61
CA HIS A 128 23.69 28.38 37.10
C HIS A 128 22.57 27.50 36.58
N GLN A 129 21.57 27.28 37.41
CA GLN A 129 20.30 26.64 36.96
C GLN A 129 19.53 27.64 36.08
N VAL A 130 19.31 27.24 34.82
CA VAL A 130 18.69 28.11 33.83
C VAL A 130 17.62 27.40 33.03
N THR A 131 16.67 28.16 32.49
CA THR A 131 15.81 27.73 31.41
C THR A 131 16.42 28.25 30.13
N TYR A 132 16.83 27.33 29.27
CA TYR A 132 17.50 27.67 28.02
C TYR A 132 16.53 28.22 26.98
N LYS A 133 17.01 29.19 26.18
CA LYS A 133 16.32 29.66 25.01
C LYS A 133 16.72 28.79 23.81
N VAL A 134 15.72 28.28 23.06
CA VAL A 134 15.94 27.46 21.85
C VAL A 134 16.16 28.40 20.68
N VAL A 135 17.20 28.16 19.89
CA VAL A 135 17.49 28.88 18.65
C VAL A 135 17.82 27.84 17.58
N ASP A 136 17.07 27.89 16.48
CA ASP A 136 17.27 27.04 15.31
C ASP A 136 18.05 27.81 14.26
N THR A 137 19.14 27.24 13.78
CA THR A 137 19.92 27.77 12.65
C THR A 137 19.85 26.79 11.49
N LYS A 138 19.82 27.29 10.25
CA LYS A 138 19.86 26.44 9.07
C LYS A 138 21.23 25.78 8.98
N SER A 139 21.27 24.46 8.95
CA SER A 139 22.52 23.74 8.73
C SER A 139 22.99 23.90 7.28
N ARG A 140 24.30 23.96 7.11
CA ARG A 140 24.94 23.95 5.78
C ARG A 140 25.26 22.55 5.27
N ASP A 141 24.92 21.54 6.03
CA ASP A 141 25.21 20.16 5.68
C ASP A 141 24.22 19.62 4.64
N ILE A 142 24.65 19.59 3.40
CA ILE A 142 23.86 19.13 2.24
C ILE A 142 23.50 17.64 2.39
N THR A 143 24.31 16.85 3.12
CA THR A 143 24.08 15.40 3.25
C THR A 143 22.85 15.07 4.09
N ARG A 144 22.36 16.01 4.87
CA ARG A 144 21.18 15.87 5.74
C ARG A 144 19.88 16.38 5.08
N ILE A 145 19.95 16.94 3.87
CA ILE A 145 18.75 17.31 3.10
C ILE A 145 18.02 16.01 2.73
N ASN A 146 16.70 16.01 2.86
CA ASN A 146 15.89 14.86 2.50
C ASN A 146 14.54 15.27 1.90
N LEU A 147 14.00 14.43 1.02
CA LEU A 147 12.63 14.54 0.52
C LEU A 147 11.74 13.69 1.42
N ILE A 148 10.80 14.33 2.09
CA ILE A 148 9.83 13.65 2.97
C ILE A 148 8.55 13.44 2.20
N LYS A 149 8.05 12.21 2.24
CA LYS A 149 6.74 11.83 1.74
C LYS A 149 5.80 11.64 2.94
N TRP A 150 4.74 12.41 2.99
CA TRP A 150 3.75 12.39 4.06
C TRP A 150 2.63 11.40 3.76
N LYS A 151 2.11 10.76 4.80
CA LYS A 151 0.98 9.84 4.65
C LYS A 151 -0.30 10.62 4.40
N PRO A 152 -1.01 10.40 3.29
CA PRO A 152 -2.22 11.15 2.96
C PRO A 152 -3.33 11.07 4.01
N GLU A 153 -3.37 9.96 4.79
CA GLU A 153 -4.35 9.78 5.86
C GLU A 153 -4.16 10.73 7.04
N HIS A 154 -2.97 11.28 7.19
CA HIS A 154 -2.64 12.23 8.25
C HIS A 154 -2.59 13.68 7.78
N VAL A 155 -2.82 13.92 6.50
CA VAL A 155 -2.87 15.26 5.92
C VAL A 155 -4.30 15.64 5.66
N SER A 156 -4.76 16.71 6.31
CA SER A 156 -6.04 17.35 6.03
C SER A 156 -5.83 18.63 5.23
N LEU A 157 -6.75 18.87 4.30
CA LEU A 157 -6.71 19.98 3.36
C LEU A 157 -7.87 20.92 3.65
N ASN A 158 -7.58 22.20 3.83
CA ASN A 158 -8.54 23.27 3.84
C ASN A 158 -8.39 24.07 2.51
N HIS A 159 -9.27 23.81 1.58
CA HIS A 159 -9.25 24.40 0.25
C HIS A 159 -10.26 25.53 0.13
N ASN A 160 -9.80 26.67 -0.35
CA ASN A 160 -10.67 27.79 -0.70
C ASN A 160 -11.05 27.73 -2.19
N PRO A 161 -12.26 27.34 -2.55
CA PRO A 161 -12.66 27.16 -3.94
C PRO A 161 -12.71 28.49 -4.72
N VAL A 162 -12.73 29.64 -4.04
CA VAL A 162 -12.80 30.96 -4.66
C VAL A 162 -11.42 31.47 -5.06
N THR A 163 -10.42 31.32 -4.19
CA THR A 163 -9.05 31.79 -4.45
C THR A 163 -8.14 30.68 -5.02
N GLY A 164 -8.55 29.41 -4.89
CA GLY A 164 -7.74 28.27 -5.26
C GLY A 164 -6.62 27.97 -4.26
N GLU A 165 -6.52 28.75 -3.17
CA GLU A 165 -5.51 28.55 -2.14
C GLU A 165 -5.86 27.35 -1.26
N SER A 166 -4.83 26.67 -0.77
CA SER A 166 -4.98 25.50 0.06
C SER A 166 -4.03 25.55 1.24
N GLU A 167 -4.56 25.28 2.42
CA GLU A 167 -3.78 25.09 3.65
C GLU A 167 -3.71 23.61 3.98
N PHE A 168 -2.54 23.15 4.37
CA PHE A 168 -2.29 21.74 4.68
C PHE A 168 -2.00 21.58 6.16
N TYR A 169 -2.74 20.70 6.81
CA TYR A 169 -2.59 20.38 8.22
C TYR A 169 -2.17 18.93 8.38
N TYR A 170 -1.22 18.68 9.26
CA TYR A 170 -0.75 17.34 9.54
C TYR A 170 -1.14 16.90 10.93
N THR A 171 -1.97 15.87 11.00
CA THR A 171 -2.32 15.21 12.26
C THR A 171 -1.14 14.35 12.71
N ILE A 172 -0.43 14.82 13.73
CA ILE A 172 0.80 14.18 14.22
C ILE A 172 0.45 12.81 14.83
N PRO A 173 1.06 11.70 14.35
CA PRO A 173 0.82 10.37 14.88
C PRO A 173 1.16 10.25 16.38
N GLY A 174 0.44 9.39 17.09
CA GLY A 174 0.57 9.23 18.54
C GLY A 174 1.94 8.77 19.01
N ASP A 175 2.66 8.00 18.19
CA ASP A 175 4.04 7.57 18.45
C ASP A 175 5.03 8.74 18.39
N VAL A 176 4.87 9.64 17.41
CA VAL A 176 5.67 10.87 17.29
C VAL A 176 5.37 11.82 18.44
N LYS A 177 4.07 12.04 18.76
CA LYS A 177 3.66 12.84 19.93
C LYS A 177 4.31 12.33 21.20
N ARG A 178 4.29 11.03 21.43
CA ARG A 178 4.89 10.40 22.62
C ARG A 178 6.40 10.65 22.71
N LYS A 179 7.14 10.49 21.60
CA LYS A 179 8.59 10.73 21.57
C LYS A 179 8.94 12.19 21.89
N ILE A 180 8.17 13.14 21.35
CA ILE A 180 8.35 14.56 21.65
C ILE A 180 8.05 14.83 23.15
N MET A 181 6.96 14.28 23.70
CA MET A 181 6.59 14.43 25.11
C MET A 181 7.62 13.83 26.07
N MET A 182 8.20 12.68 25.71
CA MET A 182 9.25 12.02 26.49
C MET A 182 10.60 12.74 26.41
N GLY A 183 10.74 13.72 25.53
CA GLY A 183 11.99 14.45 25.39
C GLY A 183 13.09 13.68 24.69
N ASP A 184 12.74 12.85 23.68
CA ASP A 184 13.75 12.12 22.89
C ASP A 184 14.74 13.11 22.25
N PRO A 185 16.05 13.02 22.56
CA PRO A 185 17.05 13.98 22.08
C PRO A 185 17.16 14.03 20.55
N LEU A 186 16.95 12.88 19.87
CA LEU A 186 17.01 12.81 18.42
C LEU A 186 15.84 13.58 17.79
N PHE A 187 14.63 13.38 18.31
CA PHE A 187 13.43 14.07 17.84
C PHE A 187 13.50 15.58 18.16
N LEU A 188 13.85 15.93 19.39
CA LEU A 188 13.94 17.33 19.80
C LEU A 188 15.04 18.10 19.08
N ALA A 189 16.06 17.45 18.54
CA ALA A 189 17.11 18.11 17.77
C ALA A 189 16.80 18.27 16.29
N THR A 190 15.85 17.51 15.72
CA THR A 190 15.63 17.45 14.28
C THR A 190 14.24 17.93 13.85
N VAL A 191 13.23 17.79 14.70
CA VAL A 191 11.86 18.20 14.40
C VAL A 191 11.71 19.71 14.46
N PRO A 192 11.04 20.39 13.49
CA PRO A 192 10.78 21.83 13.56
C PRO A 192 10.11 22.24 14.87
N TRP A 193 10.51 23.39 15.44
CA TRP A 193 9.95 23.83 16.73
C TRP A 193 8.44 24.06 16.66
N SER A 194 7.93 24.54 15.55
CA SER A 194 6.50 24.69 15.30
C SER A 194 5.71 23.37 15.43
N MET A 195 6.33 22.23 15.10
CA MET A 195 5.71 20.92 15.32
C MET A 195 5.72 20.53 16.82
N VAL A 196 6.76 20.90 17.57
CA VAL A 196 6.80 20.70 19.02
C VAL A 196 5.71 21.53 19.71
N GLU A 197 5.49 22.76 19.26
CA GLU A 197 4.42 23.64 19.75
C GLU A 197 3.03 23.08 19.38
N ALA A 198 2.86 22.55 18.17
CA ALA A 198 1.61 21.90 17.78
C ALA A 198 1.26 20.73 18.73
N VAL A 199 2.25 19.88 19.08
CA VAL A 199 2.06 18.81 20.07
C VAL A 199 1.73 19.38 21.46
N ARG A 200 2.39 20.45 21.90
CA ARG A 200 2.15 21.11 23.19
C ARG A 200 0.70 21.59 23.33
N TYR A 201 0.15 22.18 22.28
CA TYR A 201 -1.21 22.72 22.26
C TYR A 201 -2.26 21.72 21.76
N ASN A 202 -1.85 20.48 21.49
CA ASN A 202 -2.68 19.42 20.90
C ASN A 202 -3.43 19.86 19.64
N LYS A 203 -2.72 20.59 18.78
CA LYS A 203 -3.19 21.06 17.49
C LYS A 203 -2.53 20.25 16.36
N ASP A 204 -3.15 20.27 15.18
CA ASP A 204 -2.50 19.78 14.00
C ASP A 204 -1.37 20.73 13.58
N TYR A 205 -0.33 20.18 12.99
CA TYR A 205 0.80 20.94 12.48
C TYR A 205 0.43 21.57 11.14
N LEU A 206 0.46 22.90 11.06
CA LEU A 206 0.27 23.64 9.82
C LEU A 206 1.58 23.63 9.03
N PHE A 207 1.52 23.13 7.80
CA PHE A 207 2.66 23.18 6.90
C PHE A 207 2.93 24.60 6.40
N ASP A 208 4.19 24.89 6.14
CA ASP A 208 4.57 26.06 5.37
C ASP A 208 4.17 25.84 3.91
N SER A 209 3.31 26.71 3.38
CA SER A 209 2.81 26.64 2.01
C SER A 209 3.90 26.67 0.95
N SER A 210 5.05 27.28 1.25
CA SER A 210 6.21 27.32 0.35
C SER A 210 6.99 25.99 0.29
N ASN A 211 6.78 25.08 1.23
CA ASN A 211 7.56 23.83 1.36
C ASN A 211 6.70 22.56 1.36
N ILE A 212 5.43 22.66 1.03
CA ILE A 212 4.55 21.50 0.83
C ILE A 212 4.12 21.44 -0.64
N TYR A 213 4.37 20.31 -1.27
CA TYR A 213 4.00 20.05 -2.65
C TYR A 213 2.93 18.97 -2.68
N HIS A 214 1.74 19.31 -3.17
CA HIS A 214 0.64 18.41 -3.35
C HIS A 214 0.53 18.02 -4.83
N MET A 215 0.88 16.80 -5.14
CA MET A 215 0.61 16.18 -6.44
C MET A 215 -0.71 15.44 -6.37
N LYS A 216 -1.69 15.84 -7.16
CA LYS A 216 -3.01 15.23 -7.21
C LYS A 216 -3.35 14.75 -8.61
N SER A 217 -4.08 13.64 -8.69
CA SER A 217 -4.69 13.16 -9.92
C SER A 217 -5.91 14.01 -10.30
N ILE A 218 -6.51 13.71 -11.44
CA ILE A 218 -7.72 14.39 -11.90
C ILE A 218 -8.79 14.36 -10.81
N SER A 219 -9.36 15.52 -10.48
CA SER A 219 -10.47 15.63 -9.54
C SER A 219 -11.75 16.03 -10.29
N MET A 220 -12.87 15.38 -9.95
CA MET A 220 -14.18 15.84 -10.40
C MET A 220 -14.65 16.92 -9.43
N GLY A 221 -14.76 18.17 -9.91
CA GLY A 221 -14.85 19.41 -9.13
C GLY A 221 -15.82 19.45 -7.94
N ASN A 222 -16.86 18.64 -7.93
CA ASN A 222 -17.89 18.67 -6.87
C ASN A 222 -17.83 17.50 -5.87
N MET A 223 -16.90 16.52 -6.04
CA MET A 223 -16.91 15.36 -5.15
C MET A 223 -15.95 15.48 -3.96
N ILE A 224 -14.80 16.12 -4.14
CA ILE A 224 -13.80 16.26 -3.06
C ILE A 224 -13.01 17.55 -3.34
N ASP A 225 -13.36 18.63 -2.67
CA ASP A 225 -12.70 19.92 -2.86
C ASP A 225 -11.20 19.83 -2.60
N GLY A 226 -10.40 20.13 -3.65
CA GLY A 226 -8.95 20.18 -3.57
C GLY A 226 -8.24 18.82 -3.60
N LEU A 227 -8.94 17.69 -3.44
CA LEU A 227 -8.34 16.36 -3.45
C LEU A 227 -8.43 15.68 -4.83
N GLY A 228 -7.43 14.89 -5.17
CA GLY A 228 -7.44 14.05 -6.36
C GLY A 228 -8.14 12.73 -6.13
N ILE A 229 -8.78 12.19 -7.16
CA ILE A 229 -9.40 10.86 -7.12
C ILE A 229 -8.35 9.82 -7.54
N PRO A 230 -8.15 8.75 -6.76
CA PRO A 230 -7.25 7.69 -7.16
C PRO A 230 -7.63 7.09 -8.51
N PRO A 231 -6.71 6.97 -9.48
CA PRO A 231 -6.99 6.33 -10.77
C PRO A 231 -7.54 4.90 -10.62
N LEU A 232 -7.18 4.22 -9.54
CA LEU A 232 -7.63 2.86 -9.23
C LEU A 232 -9.12 2.73 -8.89
N ILE A 233 -9.85 3.80 -8.67
CA ILE A 233 -11.27 3.71 -8.28
C ILE A 233 -12.13 2.99 -9.33
N SER A 234 -11.89 3.27 -10.61
CA SER A 234 -12.56 2.57 -11.72
C SER A 234 -12.22 1.08 -11.79
N HIS A 235 -11.14 0.70 -11.18
CA HIS A 235 -10.57 -0.64 -11.20
C HIS A 235 -11.12 -1.58 -10.10
N TYR A 236 -11.70 -1.01 -9.03
CA TYR A 236 -12.16 -1.78 -7.88
C TYR A 236 -13.15 -2.89 -8.27
N GLY A 237 -14.14 -2.56 -9.09
CA GLY A 237 -15.13 -3.53 -9.55
C GLY A 237 -14.51 -4.71 -10.29
N LEU A 238 -13.54 -4.45 -11.17
CA LEU A 238 -12.85 -5.48 -11.94
C LEU A 238 -11.99 -6.40 -11.07
N VAL A 239 -11.28 -5.84 -10.08
CA VAL A 239 -10.47 -6.64 -9.14
C VAL A 239 -11.37 -7.54 -8.28
N PHE A 240 -12.48 -7.02 -7.78
CA PHE A 240 -13.44 -7.85 -7.03
C PHE A 240 -14.05 -8.94 -7.88
N TYR A 241 -14.43 -8.63 -9.12
CA TYR A 241 -14.93 -9.61 -10.06
C TYR A 241 -13.92 -10.73 -10.30
N GLN A 242 -12.66 -10.39 -10.56
CA GLN A 242 -11.59 -11.37 -10.73
C GLN A 242 -11.37 -12.22 -9.48
N GLN A 243 -11.42 -11.64 -8.28
CA GLN A 243 -11.31 -12.41 -7.04
C GLN A 243 -12.48 -13.38 -6.86
N MET A 244 -13.69 -12.99 -7.23
CA MET A 244 -14.86 -13.87 -7.22
C MET A 244 -14.69 -15.04 -8.20
N LEU A 245 -14.20 -14.77 -9.42
CA LEU A 245 -13.91 -15.82 -10.41
C LEU A 245 -12.82 -16.78 -9.93
N ARG A 246 -11.76 -16.28 -9.29
CA ARG A 246 -10.70 -17.13 -8.68
C ARG A 246 -11.27 -18.03 -7.60
N LYS A 247 -12.10 -17.51 -6.71
CA LYS A 247 -12.78 -18.33 -5.68
C LYS A 247 -13.72 -19.38 -6.29
N ALA A 248 -14.46 -19.02 -7.34
CA ALA A 248 -15.28 -19.97 -8.05
C ALA A 248 -14.43 -21.08 -8.71
N ASN A 249 -13.29 -20.71 -9.30
CA ASN A 249 -12.35 -21.68 -9.88
C ASN A 249 -11.72 -22.60 -8.83
N GLU A 250 -11.36 -22.07 -7.67
CA GLU A 250 -10.88 -22.85 -6.53
C GLU A 250 -11.94 -23.85 -6.04
N ALA A 251 -13.21 -23.43 -5.95
CA ALA A 251 -14.32 -24.32 -5.59
C ALA A 251 -14.51 -25.45 -6.61
N VAL A 252 -14.48 -25.10 -7.91
CA VAL A 252 -14.55 -26.09 -9.00
C VAL A 252 -13.35 -27.05 -8.94
N ALA A 253 -12.14 -26.53 -8.73
CA ALA A 253 -10.94 -27.36 -8.59
C ALA A 253 -11.05 -28.31 -7.40
N ALA A 254 -11.55 -27.84 -6.25
CA ALA A 254 -11.75 -28.66 -5.06
C ALA A 254 -12.80 -29.77 -5.33
N GLU A 255 -13.87 -29.46 -6.05
CA GLU A 255 -14.89 -30.43 -6.45
C GLU A 255 -14.32 -31.50 -7.41
N HIS A 256 -13.39 -31.10 -8.28
CA HIS A 256 -12.68 -32.04 -9.16
C HIS A 256 -11.67 -32.93 -8.42
N MET A 257 -10.98 -32.38 -7.43
CA MET A 257 -10.00 -33.14 -6.64
C MET A 257 -10.65 -34.18 -5.74
N VAL A 258 -11.85 -33.90 -5.24
CA VAL A 258 -12.61 -34.80 -4.35
C VAL A 258 -14.04 -34.93 -4.88
N PRO A 259 -14.22 -35.58 -6.06
CA PRO A 259 -15.56 -35.75 -6.60
C PRO A 259 -16.44 -36.57 -5.68
N LEU A 260 -17.67 -36.13 -5.50
CA LEU A 260 -18.65 -36.91 -4.73
C LEU A 260 -19.00 -38.17 -5.49
N ARG A 261 -18.56 -39.29 -4.95
CA ARG A 261 -18.83 -40.63 -5.51
C ARG A 261 -20.04 -41.23 -4.82
N VAL A 262 -21.11 -41.41 -5.56
CA VAL A 262 -22.32 -42.04 -5.05
C VAL A 262 -22.37 -43.47 -5.55
N LEU A 263 -22.41 -44.39 -4.61
CA LEU A 263 -22.60 -45.82 -4.87
C LEU A 263 -24.01 -46.18 -4.46
N PHE A 264 -24.75 -46.76 -5.37
CA PHE A 264 -26.14 -47.20 -5.09
C PHE A 264 -26.35 -48.60 -5.64
N PRO A 265 -27.24 -49.37 -4.97
CA PRO A 265 -27.60 -50.71 -5.49
C PRO A 265 -28.38 -50.55 -6.81
N GLN A 266 -27.93 -51.19 -7.85
CA GLN A 266 -28.61 -51.17 -9.16
C GLN A 266 -29.69 -52.28 -9.14
N GLN A 267 -30.95 -51.92 -9.36
CA GLN A 267 -32.01 -52.88 -9.48
C GLN A 267 -31.93 -53.56 -10.86
N ASN A 268 -31.69 -54.85 -10.89
CA ASN A 268 -31.91 -55.66 -12.09
C ASN A 268 -33.39 -55.88 -12.26
N SER A 269 -33.99 -55.29 -13.26
CA SER A 269 -35.42 -55.40 -13.59
C SER A 269 -35.83 -56.71 -14.29
N ALA A 270 -34.92 -57.66 -14.46
CA ALA A 270 -35.23 -58.94 -15.06
C ALA A 270 -34.87 -60.08 -14.11
N ASN A 271 -35.86 -60.75 -13.56
CA ASN A 271 -35.79 -61.91 -12.68
C ASN A 271 -35.20 -61.60 -11.28
N GLY A 272 -36.07 -61.03 -10.45
CA GLY A 272 -35.75 -60.79 -9.04
C GLY A 272 -35.60 -62.07 -8.26
N ASP A 273 -34.37 -62.46 -7.99
CA ASP A 273 -34.10 -63.45 -6.92
C ASP A 273 -34.38 -62.79 -5.59
N PRO A 274 -35.37 -63.21 -4.80
CA PRO A 274 -35.73 -62.62 -3.51
C PRO A 274 -34.59 -62.64 -2.50
N ILE A 275 -33.63 -63.53 -2.69
CA ILE A 275 -32.48 -63.69 -1.81
C ILE A 275 -31.42 -62.58 -2.01
N ALA A 276 -31.44 -61.92 -3.17
CA ALA A 276 -30.49 -60.85 -3.48
C ALA A 276 -30.94 -59.44 -3.01
N GLN A 277 -32.10 -59.29 -2.42
CA GLN A 277 -32.61 -58.01 -1.94
C GLN A 277 -32.00 -57.64 -0.58
N MET A 278 -30.89 -56.96 -0.65
CA MET A 278 -30.29 -56.33 0.54
C MET A 278 -31.04 -55.04 0.86
N SER A 279 -31.41 -54.86 2.15
CA SER A 279 -32.01 -53.59 2.56
C SER A 279 -31.02 -52.43 2.36
N LEU A 280 -31.51 -51.22 2.08
CA LEU A 280 -30.66 -50.02 1.96
C LEU A 280 -29.71 -49.81 3.13
N ARG A 281 -30.19 -50.21 4.34
CA ARG A 281 -29.39 -50.12 5.57
C ARG A 281 -28.27 -51.19 5.59
N GLY A 282 -28.55 -52.38 5.14
CA GLY A 282 -27.57 -53.48 4.99
C GLY A 282 -26.53 -53.13 3.93
N PHE A 283 -26.94 -52.58 2.80
CA PHE A 283 -26.05 -52.09 1.74
C PHE A 283 -25.11 -51.00 2.26
N ALA A 284 -25.64 -49.98 2.96
CA ALA A 284 -24.82 -48.92 3.53
C ALA A 284 -23.79 -49.44 4.57
N GLN A 285 -24.18 -50.42 5.40
CA GLN A 285 -23.26 -51.04 6.36
C GLN A 285 -22.17 -51.85 5.66
N HIS A 286 -22.52 -52.62 4.65
CA HIS A 286 -21.58 -53.42 3.86
C HIS A 286 -20.57 -52.49 3.13
N MET A 287 -21.05 -51.47 2.48
CA MET A 287 -20.18 -50.49 1.80
C MET A 287 -19.25 -49.76 2.77
N LYS A 288 -19.75 -49.37 3.94
CA LYS A 288 -18.92 -48.71 4.96
C LYS A 288 -17.82 -49.66 5.49
N LYS A 289 -18.11 -50.94 5.64
CA LYS A 289 -17.12 -51.93 6.05
C LYS A 289 -16.06 -52.14 4.99
N THR A 290 -16.49 -52.29 3.72
CA THR A 290 -15.60 -52.48 2.57
C THR A 290 -14.71 -51.28 2.33
N MET A 291 -15.24 -50.05 2.39
CA MET A 291 -14.43 -48.82 2.29
C MET A 291 -13.37 -48.70 3.37
N ARG A 292 -13.65 -49.17 4.58
CA ARG A 292 -12.64 -49.27 5.65
C ARG A 292 -11.52 -50.26 5.32
N HIS A 293 -11.86 -51.41 4.73
CA HIS A 293 -10.85 -52.37 4.29
C HIS A 293 -10.01 -51.85 3.14
N MET A 294 -10.61 -51.19 2.13
CA MET A 294 -9.90 -50.56 1.03
C MET A 294 -8.97 -49.40 1.48
N LYS A 295 -9.32 -48.72 2.56
CA LYS A 295 -8.45 -47.70 3.14
C LYS A 295 -7.17 -48.28 3.77
N ASN A 296 -7.28 -49.52 4.30
CA ASN A 296 -6.15 -50.20 4.94
C ASN A 296 -5.35 -51.05 3.93
N ASP A 297 -6.01 -51.57 2.90
CA ASP A 297 -5.42 -52.34 1.81
C ASP A 297 -5.97 -51.86 0.46
N PRO A 298 -5.18 -51.05 -0.30
CA PRO A 298 -5.58 -50.53 -1.59
C PRO A 298 -5.86 -51.60 -2.65
N ASN A 299 -5.31 -52.82 -2.49
CA ASN A 299 -5.48 -53.92 -3.42
C ASN A 299 -6.70 -54.83 -3.07
N HIS A 300 -7.48 -54.43 -2.08
CA HIS A 300 -8.65 -55.20 -1.66
C HIS A 300 -9.70 -55.24 -2.79
N ILE A 301 -10.06 -56.50 -3.17
CA ILE A 301 -11.07 -56.72 -4.23
C ILE A 301 -12.46 -56.60 -3.58
N LEU A 302 -13.25 -55.67 -4.13
CA LEU A 302 -14.63 -55.49 -3.70
C LEU A 302 -15.52 -56.60 -4.30
N ILE A 303 -16.04 -57.44 -3.43
CA ILE A 303 -17.06 -58.44 -3.78
C ILE A 303 -18.40 -57.92 -3.24
N ALA A 304 -19.28 -57.50 -4.14
CA ALA A 304 -20.60 -57.01 -3.77
C ALA A 304 -21.66 -58.05 -4.08
N PRO A 305 -22.60 -58.36 -3.16
CA PRO A 305 -23.66 -59.32 -3.40
C PRO A 305 -24.75 -58.81 -4.37
N THR A 306 -24.78 -57.54 -4.67
CA THR A 306 -25.70 -56.89 -5.62
C THR A 306 -24.94 -56.06 -6.60
N PRO A 307 -25.41 -55.89 -7.85
CA PRO A 307 -24.82 -54.96 -8.81
C PRO A 307 -24.76 -53.56 -8.21
N ILE A 308 -23.59 -52.90 -8.33
CA ILE A 308 -23.35 -51.58 -7.80
C ILE A 308 -23.39 -50.58 -8.95
N GLY A 309 -24.31 -49.64 -8.91
CA GLY A 309 -24.28 -48.46 -9.73
C GLY A 309 -23.28 -47.45 -9.17
N TYR A 310 -22.49 -46.88 -10.02
CA TYR A 310 -21.56 -45.79 -9.69
C TYR A 310 -21.95 -44.52 -10.45
N GLN A 311 -22.12 -43.45 -9.71
CA GLN A 311 -22.33 -42.14 -10.26
C GLN A 311 -21.36 -41.15 -9.64
N GLN A 312 -20.65 -40.44 -10.46
CA GLN A 312 -19.81 -39.34 -10.02
C GLN A 312 -20.60 -38.05 -10.17
N LEU A 313 -20.83 -37.37 -9.08
CA LEU A 313 -21.42 -36.05 -9.05
C LEU A 313 -20.29 -35.02 -8.96
N GLY A 314 -20.21 -34.14 -9.95
CA GLY A 314 -19.16 -33.15 -10.08
C GLY A 314 -18.10 -33.53 -11.14
N GLY A 315 -17.33 -32.58 -11.56
CA GLY A 315 -16.19 -32.83 -12.46
C GLY A 315 -16.48 -32.63 -13.94
N GLN A 316 -17.64 -32.13 -14.34
CA GLN A 316 -17.93 -31.89 -15.75
C GLN A 316 -17.55 -30.47 -16.19
N GLY A 317 -16.41 -30.35 -16.91
CA GLY A 317 -16.15 -29.35 -17.98
C GLY A 317 -16.28 -27.84 -17.70
N ARG A 318 -16.78 -27.41 -16.53
CA ARG A 318 -17.03 -25.98 -16.25
C ARG A 318 -15.76 -25.15 -16.00
N SER A 319 -14.63 -25.79 -15.72
CA SER A 319 -13.35 -25.11 -15.43
C SER A 319 -12.79 -24.33 -16.64
N LEU A 320 -13.07 -24.76 -17.85
CA LEU A 320 -12.57 -24.10 -19.08
C LEU A 320 -13.23 -22.73 -19.31
N LEU A 321 -14.52 -22.59 -18.99
CA LEU A 321 -15.24 -21.32 -19.12
C LEU A 321 -14.72 -20.28 -18.13
N VAL A 322 -14.41 -20.68 -16.89
CA VAL A 322 -13.87 -19.78 -15.87
C VAL A 322 -12.50 -19.26 -16.25
N ASN A 323 -11.66 -20.05 -16.94
CA ASN A 323 -10.34 -19.60 -17.39
C ASN A 323 -10.44 -18.52 -18.49
N GLN A 324 -11.38 -18.62 -19.41
CA GLN A 324 -11.61 -17.59 -20.43
C GLN A 324 -12.08 -16.27 -19.79
N GLU A 325 -13.01 -16.36 -18.83
CA GLU A 325 -13.49 -15.20 -18.08
C GLU A 325 -12.38 -14.55 -17.24
N LEU A 326 -11.49 -15.33 -16.66
CA LEU A 326 -10.32 -14.82 -15.93
C LEU A 326 -9.37 -14.06 -16.85
N GLN A 327 -9.06 -14.59 -18.02
CA GLN A 327 -8.23 -13.92 -19.02
C GLN A 327 -8.88 -12.61 -19.50
N TYR A 328 -10.17 -12.64 -19.79
CA TYR A 328 -10.92 -11.45 -20.16
C TYR A 328 -10.90 -10.39 -19.05
N ALA A 329 -11.11 -10.80 -17.80
CA ALA A 329 -11.05 -9.89 -16.65
C ALA A 329 -9.64 -9.27 -16.48
N GLU A 330 -8.57 -10.02 -16.72
CA GLU A 330 -7.20 -9.50 -16.70
C GLU A 330 -6.95 -8.48 -17.82
N GLU A 331 -7.42 -8.75 -19.05
CA GLU A 331 -7.31 -7.82 -20.15
C GLU A 331 -8.07 -6.52 -19.89
N GLN A 332 -9.28 -6.61 -19.35
CA GLN A 332 -10.07 -5.43 -18.97
C GLN A 332 -9.37 -4.62 -17.87
N GLN A 333 -8.71 -5.27 -16.91
CA GLN A 333 -7.91 -4.59 -15.90
C GLN A 333 -6.75 -3.79 -16.53
N LEU A 334 -6.02 -4.37 -17.47
CA LEU A 334 -4.92 -3.71 -18.14
C LEU A 334 -5.41 -2.52 -18.98
N MET A 335 -6.49 -2.72 -19.74
CA MET A 335 -7.11 -1.65 -20.55
C MET A 335 -7.59 -0.49 -19.69
N SER A 336 -8.19 -0.77 -18.53
CA SER A 336 -8.67 0.28 -17.60
C SER A 336 -7.54 1.12 -17.00
N MET A 337 -6.31 0.61 -16.98
CA MET A 337 -5.10 1.32 -16.58
C MET A 337 -4.33 1.94 -17.75
N GLY A 338 -4.84 1.85 -18.97
CA GLY A 338 -4.19 2.37 -20.17
C GLY A 338 -2.92 1.63 -20.60
N VAL A 339 -2.72 0.40 -20.12
CA VAL A 339 -1.51 -0.39 -20.41
C VAL A 339 -1.89 -1.63 -21.22
N SER A 340 -1.17 -1.87 -22.30
CA SER A 340 -1.35 -3.09 -23.09
C SER A 340 -0.65 -4.30 -22.43
N ARG A 341 -1.18 -5.49 -22.67
CA ARG A 341 -0.61 -6.75 -22.17
C ARG A 341 0.84 -6.95 -22.65
N GLU A 342 1.12 -6.54 -23.88
CA GLU A 342 2.45 -6.64 -24.47
C GLU A 342 3.51 -5.86 -23.70
N LEU A 343 3.17 -4.68 -23.19
CA LEU A 343 4.07 -3.88 -22.35
C LEU A 343 4.47 -4.58 -21.03
N LEU A 344 3.60 -5.46 -20.52
CA LEU A 344 3.90 -6.25 -19.32
C LEU A 344 4.68 -7.51 -19.60
N SER A 345 4.29 -8.26 -20.65
CA SER A 345 4.87 -9.57 -20.96
C SER A 345 6.20 -9.51 -21.70
N GLY A 346 6.53 -8.37 -22.31
CA GLY A 346 7.72 -8.23 -23.15
C GLY A 346 7.67 -9.03 -24.46
N THR A 347 6.54 -9.69 -24.75
CA THR A 347 6.32 -10.47 -25.99
C THR A 347 5.80 -9.55 -27.09
N THR A 348 6.67 -8.77 -27.72
CA THR A 348 6.21 -7.76 -28.65
C THR A 348 6.55 -8.07 -30.09
N ASN A 349 5.55 -7.96 -30.97
CA ASN A 349 5.79 -7.51 -32.32
C ASN A 349 6.16 -6.01 -32.26
N TRP A 350 7.30 -5.64 -32.81
CA TRP A 350 7.91 -4.30 -32.78
C TRP A 350 6.93 -3.13 -33.05
N THR A 351 5.92 -3.36 -33.89
CA THR A 351 4.92 -2.36 -34.28
C THR A 351 3.93 -2.00 -33.19
N SER A 352 3.48 -2.94 -32.38
CA SER A 352 2.51 -2.67 -31.31
C SER A 352 3.16 -2.04 -30.08
N SER A 353 4.42 -2.36 -29.79
CA SER A 353 5.16 -1.77 -28.66
C SER A 353 5.50 -0.30 -28.89
N THR A 354 5.88 0.10 -30.11
CA THR A 354 6.15 1.50 -30.44
C THR A 354 4.90 2.39 -30.36
N VAL A 355 3.75 1.87 -30.76
CA VAL A 355 2.48 2.60 -30.62
C VAL A 355 2.06 2.72 -29.15
N GLY A 356 2.20 1.64 -28.38
CA GLY A 356 1.90 1.64 -26.94
C GLY A 356 2.80 2.60 -26.14
N LEU A 357 4.10 2.69 -26.48
CA LEU A 357 5.02 3.62 -25.86
C LEU A 357 4.70 5.07 -26.22
N ARG A 358 4.37 5.37 -27.46
CA ARG A 358 3.96 6.72 -27.89
C ARG A 358 2.65 7.19 -27.24
N LEU A 359 1.72 6.27 -26.95
CA LEU A 359 0.50 6.60 -26.20
C LEU A 359 0.76 6.89 -24.71
N LEU A 360 1.87 6.40 -24.14
CA LEU A 360 2.30 6.72 -22.79
C LEU A 360 3.14 8.01 -22.71
N GLU A 361 3.69 8.46 -23.81
CA GLU A 361 4.48 9.69 -23.91
C GLU A 361 3.62 10.96 -24.12
N ASN A 362 2.35 10.81 -24.55
CA ASN A 362 1.34 11.86 -24.67
C ASN A 362 0.42 11.93 -23.45
#